data_1ffffcc50f1862a45fcf7dde5de5ae91
#
_entry.id   1ffffcc50f1862a45fcf7dde5de5ae91
#
_cell.length_a   1.000
_cell.length_b   1.000
_cell.length_c   1.000
_cell.angle_alpha   90.00
_cell.angle_beta   90.00
_cell.angle_gamma   90.00
#
_symmetry.space_group_name_H-M   'P 1'
#
loop_
_entity.id
_entity.type
_entity.pdbx_description
1 polymer ?
#
loop_
_entity_poly.entity_id
_entity_poly.type
_entity_poly.pdbx_seq_one_letter_code
_entity_poly.pdbx_strand_id
1 'polypeptide(L)'
;GFHLVGYGCTTCIGNSGPLDKDIAECISKNDLTVASVLSGNRNFEGRVNPHVKANYLASPPLVVAYALAGSVLINLTSDPIGIDTDGNEVFLKDIWPSNSEIRNAVEKNVSPEMFKKQYSNALDGPKEWQKINTSTGDLYNWNSSSTYVQKPPFFDNQSNDDKEFKPIENARPLLLLGNSVTTDHISPAGAIKVDSPAGNYFMERQIRQNDFNSYGARRGNHEVMVRGTFANIRIKNQLLSNVEGGYSILEPDKKKMSVYDVAMEYAK
;
A
#
# COMPACT_ATOMS: atom_id res chain seq x y z
N GLY A 1 -12.51 18.58 8.81
CA GLY A 1 -12.54 17.25 8.70
C GLY A 1 -11.64 16.54 7.67
N PHE A 2 -10.67 17.22 7.00
CA PHE A 2 -9.71 16.52 6.16
C PHE A 2 -8.33 16.52 6.83
N HIS A 3 -7.64 15.39 6.75
CA HIS A 3 -6.33 15.23 7.38
C HIS A 3 -5.25 15.01 6.32
N LEU A 4 -4.11 15.66 6.51
CA LEU A 4 -2.94 15.37 5.71
C LEU A 4 -2.29 14.09 6.24
N VAL A 5 -2.28 13.02 5.45
CA VAL A 5 -1.73 11.72 5.83
C VAL A 5 -0.36 11.42 5.20
N GLY A 6 0.07 12.18 4.20
CA GLY A 6 1.36 12.04 3.56
C GLY A 6 1.50 12.78 2.25
N TYR A 7 2.72 12.83 1.76
CA TYR A 7 3.09 13.40 0.47
C TYR A 7 3.66 12.32 -0.46
N GLY A 8 3.67 12.58 -1.74
CA GLY A 8 4.44 11.84 -2.73
C GLY A 8 3.74 10.59 -3.25
N CYS A 9 4.19 9.44 -2.86
CA CYS A 9 3.83 8.16 -3.49
C CYS A 9 2.38 7.70 -3.35
N THR A 10 1.46 8.47 -2.76
CA THR A 10 0.04 8.12 -2.70
C THR A 10 -0.55 7.86 -4.08
N THR A 11 -0.11 8.57 -5.10
CA THR A 11 -0.55 8.36 -6.50
C THR A 11 0.00 7.05 -7.10
N CYS A 12 1.20 6.64 -6.72
CA CYS A 12 1.84 5.44 -7.25
C CYS A 12 1.53 4.21 -6.40
N ILE A 13 1.69 4.31 -5.08
CA ILE A 13 1.44 3.22 -4.13
C ILE A 13 -0.04 3.14 -3.78
N GLY A 14 -0.74 4.28 -3.72
CA GLY A 14 -2.17 4.36 -3.45
C GLY A 14 -2.57 4.04 -2.01
N ASN A 15 -1.65 4.05 -1.08
CA ASN A 15 -1.93 3.73 0.33
C ASN A 15 -2.50 4.96 1.05
N SER A 16 -3.65 4.80 1.70
CA SER A 16 -4.34 5.85 2.45
C SER A 16 -3.76 6.10 3.86
N GLY A 17 -2.78 5.29 4.27
CA GLY A 17 -2.39 5.21 5.68
C GLY A 17 -3.35 4.35 6.52
N PRO A 18 -3.04 4.14 7.81
CA PRO A 18 -3.89 3.37 8.70
C PRO A 18 -5.19 4.12 9.00
N LEU A 19 -6.28 3.36 9.12
CA LEU A 19 -7.51 3.87 9.72
C LEU A 19 -7.33 4.02 11.24
N ASP A 20 -8.17 4.86 11.83
CA ASP A 20 -8.32 4.90 13.27
C ASP A 20 -8.59 3.49 13.82
N LYS A 21 -8.00 3.18 14.99
CA LYS A 21 -8.04 1.84 15.55
C LYS A 21 -9.46 1.35 15.81
N ASP A 22 -10.30 2.23 16.37
CA ASP A 22 -11.68 1.87 16.72
C ASP A 22 -12.52 1.62 15.45
N ILE A 23 -12.27 2.39 14.38
CA ILE A 23 -12.90 2.21 13.08
C ILE A 23 -12.44 0.88 12.44
N ALA A 24 -11.14 0.59 12.42
CA ALA A 24 -10.60 -0.65 11.89
C ALA A 24 -11.13 -1.90 12.62
N GLU A 25 -11.21 -1.83 13.94
CA GLU A 25 -11.81 -2.90 14.78
C GLU A 25 -13.30 -3.07 14.50
N CYS A 26 -14.05 -1.99 14.40
CA CYS A 26 -15.48 -2.02 14.09
C CYS A 26 -15.73 -2.70 12.73
N ILE A 27 -14.98 -2.32 11.70
CA ILE A 27 -15.08 -2.93 10.36
C ILE A 27 -14.83 -4.43 10.43
N SER A 28 -13.74 -4.83 11.12
CA SER A 28 -13.33 -6.23 11.18
C SER A 28 -14.27 -7.10 11.99
N LYS A 29 -14.73 -6.60 13.16
CA LYS A 29 -15.64 -7.35 14.05
C LYS A 29 -17.03 -7.58 13.46
N ASN A 30 -17.51 -6.61 12.67
CA ASN A 30 -18.88 -6.65 12.13
C ASN A 30 -18.90 -7.05 10.64
N ASP A 31 -17.75 -7.40 10.07
CA ASP A 31 -17.58 -7.73 8.64
C ASP A 31 -18.20 -6.69 7.70
N LEU A 32 -18.01 -5.41 8.02
CA LEU A 32 -18.61 -4.32 7.26
C LEU A 32 -18.01 -4.21 5.85
N THR A 33 -18.86 -3.88 4.89
CA THR A 33 -18.40 -3.50 3.55
C THR A 33 -18.15 -2.00 3.53
N VAL A 34 -16.87 -1.64 3.52
CA VAL A 34 -16.42 -0.24 3.47
C VAL A 34 -15.84 0.04 2.10
N ALA A 35 -16.15 1.21 1.55
CA ALA A 35 -15.66 1.69 0.27
C ALA A 35 -14.69 2.85 0.45
N SER A 36 -13.73 2.98 -0.44
CA SER A 36 -12.94 4.20 -0.62
C SER A 36 -13.37 4.94 -1.88
N VAL A 37 -13.38 6.26 -1.81
CA VAL A 37 -13.54 7.15 -2.97
C VAL A 37 -12.32 8.04 -3.04
N LEU A 38 -11.59 7.98 -4.14
CA LEU A 38 -10.31 8.66 -4.28
C LEU A 38 -10.12 9.23 -5.70
N SER A 39 -9.18 10.17 -5.84
CA SER A 39 -8.81 10.73 -7.14
C SER A 39 -7.32 10.49 -7.42
N GLY A 40 -6.99 10.21 -8.68
CA GLY A 40 -5.60 10.14 -9.13
C GLY A 40 -4.84 8.86 -8.80
N ASN A 41 -5.48 7.82 -8.27
CA ASN A 41 -4.84 6.53 -8.05
C ASN A 41 -5.04 5.57 -9.23
N ARG A 42 -4.00 4.82 -9.60
CA ARG A 42 -3.99 3.85 -10.69
C ARG A 42 -4.07 2.39 -10.20
N ASN A 43 -3.79 2.14 -8.92
CA ASN A 43 -3.65 0.81 -8.35
C ASN A 43 -4.52 0.69 -7.10
N PHE A 44 -5.71 0.12 -7.25
CA PHE A 44 -6.69 0.10 -6.18
C PHE A 44 -6.55 -1.11 -5.25
N GLU A 45 -6.51 -2.29 -5.83
CA GLU A 45 -6.69 -3.53 -5.08
C GLU A 45 -5.52 -3.83 -4.16
N GLY A 46 -5.81 -3.99 -2.88
CA GLY A 46 -4.83 -4.31 -1.85
C GLY A 46 -3.86 -3.20 -1.48
N ARG A 47 -3.89 -2.05 -2.19
CA ARG A 47 -2.97 -0.93 -1.94
C ARG A 47 -3.58 0.20 -1.15
N VAL A 48 -4.86 0.54 -1.37
CA VAL A 48 -5.49 1.69 -0.73
C VAL A 48 -5.56 1.48 0.77
N ASN A 49 -6.26 0.46 1.20
CA ASN A 49 -6.36 0.08 2.61
C ASN A 49 -6.81 -1.38 2.73
N PRO A 50 -6.26 -2.18 3.66
CA PRO A 50 -6.62 -3.59 3.82
C PRO A 50 -8.05 -3.83 4.32
N HIS A 51 -8.69 -2.82 4.94
CA HIS A 51 -10.06 -2.92 5.43
C HIS A 51 -11.12 -2.55 4.38
N VAL A 52 -10.71 -2.04 3.21
CA VAL A 52 -11.64 -1.58 2.17
C VAL A 52 -11.92 -2.71 1.18
N LYS A 53 -13.21 -3.00 0.97
CA LYS A 53 -13.66 -4.06 0.03
C LYS A 53 -13.97 -3.53 -1.36
N ALA A 54 -14.24 -2.21 -1.52
CA ALA A 54 -14.55 -1.58 -2.79
C ALA A 54 -13.83 -0.24 -2.94
N ASN A 55 -13.34 0.06 -4.15
CA ASN A 55 -12.61 1.28 -4.41
C ASN A 55 -13.18 1.99 -5.64
N TYR A 56 -13.44 3.28 -5.53
CA TYR A 56 -14.01 4.11 -6.59
C TYR A 56 -13.08 5.26 -6.94
N LEU A 57 -12.88 5.47 -8.24
CA LEU A 57 -12.15 6.63 -8.75
C LEU A 57 -13.15 7.73 -9.11
N ALA A 58 -12.97 8.90 -8.54
CA ALA A 58 -13.80 10.07 -8.80
C ALA A 58 -12.95 11.33 -8.98
N SER A 59 -13.56 12.40 -9.49
CA SER A 59 -12.92 13.71 -9.49
C SER A 59 -12.74 14.25 -8.07
N PRO A 60 -11.74 15.12 -7.79
CA PRO A 60 -11.54 15.68 -6.47
C PRO A 60 -12.80 16.29 -5.83
N PRO A 61 -13.65 17.05 -6.56
CA PRO A 61 -14.90 17.55 -6.00
C PRO A 61 -15.88 16.45 -5.58
N LEU A 62 -15.97 15.37 -6.34
CA LEU A 62 -16.84 14.23 -6.00
C LEU A 62 -16.30 13.45 -4.80
N VAL A 63 -14.98 13.35 -4.64
CA VAL A 63 -14.40 12.77 -3.42
C VAL A 63 -14.86 13.53 -2.19
N VAL A 64 -14.89 14.86 -2.25
CA VAL A 64 -15.40 15.70 -1.15
C VAL A 64 -16.90 15.45 -0.94
N ALA A 65 -17.69 15.39 -2.01
CA ALA A 65 -19.13 15.14 -1.93
C ALA A 65 -19.46 13.79 -1.24
N TYR A 66 -18.80 12.71 -1.66
CA TYR A 66 -18.97 11.40 -1.04
C TYR A 66 -18.45 11.34 0.40
N ALA A 67 -17.41 12.09 0.73
CA ALA A 67 -16.92 12.20 2.10
C ALA A 67 -17.93 12.89 3.03
N LEU A 68 -18.65 13.90 2.51
CA LEU A 68 -19.73 14.58 3.25
C LEU A 68 -20.97 13.68 3.39
N ALA A 69 -21.34 12.98 2.32
CA ALA A 69 -22.48 12.07 2.31
C ALA A 69 -22.27 10.82 3.17
N GLY A 70 -21.02 10.37 3.34
CA GLY A 70 -20.67 9.19 4.15
C GLY A 70 -21.08 7.85 3.53
N SER A 71 -21.62 7.82 2.32
CA SER A 71 -22.07 6.61 1.62
C SER A 71 -21.86 6.73 0.13
N VAL A 72 -21.50 5.62 -0.53
CA VAL A 72 -21.44 5.51 -2.00
C VAL A 72 -22.75 5.05 -2.61
N LEU A 73 -23.73 4.69 -1.79
CA LEU A 73 -25.07 4.25 -2.25
C LEU A 73 -26.04 5.41 -2.49
N ILE A 74 -25.59 6.64 -2.23
CA ILE A 74 -26.37 7.85 -2.42
C ILE A 74 -26.45 8.25 -3.90
N ASN A 75 -27.59 8.72 -4.33
CA ASN A 75 -27.73 9.38 -5.63
C ASN A 75 -27.49 10.90 -5.45
N LEU A 76 -26.27 11.35 -5.76
CA LEU A 76 -25.86 12.75 -5.60
C LEU A 76 -26.71 13.76 -6.39
N THR A 77 -27.54 13.32 -7.34
CA THR A 77 -28.42 14.22 -8.12
C THR A 77 -29.79 14.43 -7.48
N SER A 78 -30.26 13.51 -6.65
CA SER A 78 -31.62 13.54 -6.08
C SER A 78 -31.65 13.52 -4.56
N ASP A 79 -30.65 12.91 -3.93
CA ASP A 79 -30.66 12.67 -2.48
C ASP A 79 -29.87 13.76 -1.74
N PRO A 80 -30.30 14.14 -0.53
CA PRO A 80 -29.54 15.07 0.29
C PRO A 80 -28.22 14.45 0.75
N ILE A 81 -27.14 15.22 0.68
CA ILE A 81 -25.80 14.81 1.15
C ILE A 81 -25.61 15.02 2.66
N GLY A 82 -26.52 15.71 3.30
CA GLY A 82 -26.51 15.99 4.73
C GLY A 82 -27.64 16.91 5.15
N ILE A 83 -27.58 17.32 6.41
CA ILE A 83 -28.52 18.26 7.03
C ILE A 83 -27.70 19.43 7.60
N ASP A 84 -28.18 20.65 7.41
CA ASP A 84 -27.54 21.84 7.96
C ASP A 84 -27.82 22.02 9.46
N THR A 85 -27.27 23.07 10.06
CA THR A 85 -27.45 23.39 11.47
C THR A 85 -28.88 23.77 11.85
N ASP A 86 -29.68 24.15 10.86
CA ASP A 86 -31.08 24.55 11.02
C ASP A 86 -32.07 23.40 10.76
N GLY A 87 -31.55 22.23 10.43
CA GLY A 87 -32.32 21.02 10.17
C GLY A 87 -32.83 20.87 8.73
N ASN A 88 -32.32 21.69 7.78
CA ASN A 88 -32.74 21.60 6.38
C ASN A 88 -31.86 20.61 5.63
N GLU A 89 -32.44 19.93 4.65
CA GLU A 89 -31.72 19.05 3.75
C GLU A 89 -30.79 19.84 2.81
N VAL A 90 -29.54 19.41 2.72
CA VAL A 90 -28.51 19.99 1.84
C VAL A 90 -28.23 19.05 0.69
N PHE A 91 -28.38 19.53 -0.53
CA PHE A 91 -28.11 18.77 -1.75
C PHE A 91 -26.77 19.17 -2.36
N LEU A 92 -26.20 18.32 -3.22
CA LEU A 92 -24.95 18.62 -3.90
C LEU A 92 -24.98 19.95 -4.66
N LYS A 93 -26.10 20.28 -5.30
CA LYS A 93 -26.31 21.55 -6.03
C LYS A 93 -26.14 22.79 -5.16
N ASP A 94 -26.42 22.68 -3.85
CA ASP A 94 -26.39 23.81 -2.92
C ASP A 94 -24.96 24.17 -2.51
N ILE A 95 -24.03 23.20 -2.60
CA ILE A 95 -22.61 23.40 -2.27
C ILE A 95 -21.70 23.37 -3.50
N TRP A 96 -22.21 23.06 -4.68
CA TRP A 96 -21.41 22.99 -5.90
C TRP A 96 -21.04 24.39 -6.38
N PRO A 97 -19.74 24.71 -6.52
CA PRO A 97 -19.31 26.04 -6.89
C PRO A 97 -19.71 26.37 -8.35
N SER A 98 -20.12 27.60 -8.59
CA SER A 98 -20.34 28.12 -9.93
C SER A 98 -19.03 28.28 -10.70
N ASN A 99 -19.11 28.27 -12.03
CA ASN A 99 -17.92 28.52 -12.88
C ASN A 99 -17.27 29.88 -12.62
N SER A 100 -18.02 30.89 -12.19
CA SER A 100 -17.49 32.19 -11.81
C SER A 100 -16.70 32.15 -10.50
N GLU A 101 -17.21 31.43 -9.50
CA GLU A 101 -16.50 31.23 -8.24
C GLU A 101 -15.19 30.46 -8.45
N ILE A 102 -15.21 29.39 -9.26
CA ILE A 102 -14.01 28.63 -9.63
C ILE A 102 -13.00 29.55 -10.32
N ARG A 103 -13.42 30.31 -11.32
CA ARG A 103 -12.53 31.24 -12.04
C ARG A 103 -11.90 32.26 -11.10
N ASN A 104 -12.69 32.91 -10.28
CA ASN A 104 -12.23 33.91 -9.30
C ASN A 104 -11.24 33.27 -8.30
N ALA A 105 -11.50 32.05 -7.85
CA ALA A 105 -10.60 31.34 -6.95
C ALA A 105 -9.26 31.01 -7.62
N VAL A 106 -9.29 30.59 -8.89
CA VAL A 106 -8.07 30.32 -9.67
C VAL A 106 -7.27 31.59 -9.90
N GLU A 107 -7.91 32.66 -10.40
CA GLU A 107 -7.25 33.95 -10.66
C GLU A 107 -6.62 34.57 -9.41
N LYS A 108 -7.28 34.42 -8.25
CA LYS A 108 -6.78 34.93 -6.97
C LYS A 108 -5.63 34.13 -6.39
N ASN A 109 -5.62 32.81 -6.59
CA ASN A 109 -4.73 31.92 -5.87
C ASN A 109 -3.64 31.27 -6.74
N VAL A 110 -3.72 31.38 -8.07
CA VAL A 110 -2.72 30.81 -8.98
C VAL A 110 -2.00 31.93 -9.70
N SER A 111 -0.75 32.19 -9.33
CA SER A 111 0.07 33.22 -9.96
C SER A 111 1.43 32.69 -10.44
N PRO A 112 2.06 33.33 -11.44
CA PRO A 112 3.39 32.96 -11.88
C PRO A 112 4.44 33.01 -10.75
N GLU A 113 4.26 33.90 -9.79
CA GLU A 113 5.15 34.06 -8.63
C GLU A 113 5.14 32.83 -7.72
N MET A 114 3.98 32.19 -7.56
CA MET A 114 3.87 30.93 -6.82
C MET A 114 4.74 29.85 -7.44
N PHE A 115 4.68 29.69 -8.76
CA PHE A 115 5.50 28.72 -9.46
C PHE A 115 6.99 29.05 -9.35
N LYS A 116 7.38 30.32 -9.55
CA LYS A 116 8.76 30.76 -9.39
C LYS A 116 9.26 30.47 -7.97
N LYS A 117 8.47 30.81 -6.95
CA LYS A 117 8.82 30.56 -5.55
C LYS A 117 8.95 29.05 -5.26
N GLN A 118 8.00 28.24 -5.74
CA GLN A 118 7.98 26.80 -5.48
C GLN A 118 9.13 26.05 -6.16
N TYR A 119 9.52 26.50 -7.37
CA TYR A 119 10.55 25.81 -8.16
C TYR A 119 11.92 26.46 -8.12
N SER A 120 12.08 27.62 -7.48
CA SER A 120 13.38 28.32 -7.39
C SER A 120 14.45 27.52 -6.66
N ASN A 121 14.04 26.65 -5.74
CA ASN A 121 14.92 25.80 -4.93
C ASN A 121 14.56 24.32 -5.04
N ALA A 122 14.02 23.90 -6.18
CA ALA A 122 13.57 22.52 -6.38
C ALA A 122 14.69 21.47 -6.22
N LEU A 123 15.93 21.86 -6.44
CA LEU A 123 17.11 21.00 -6.30
C LEU A 123 17.68 20.97 -4.87
N ASP A 124 17.29 21.93 -4.02
CA ASP A 124 17.84 22.02 -2.66
C ASP A 124 17.25 20.97 -1.71
N GLY A 125 16.01 20.53 -2.01
CA GLY A 125 15.25 19.65 -1.13
C GLY A 125 14.82 20.32 0.19
N PRO A 126 14.07 19.64 1.05
CA PRO A 126 13.70 20.13 2.37
C PRO A 126 14.92 20.16 3.31
N LYS A 127 14.82 20.94 4.39
CA LYS A 127 15.90 21.07 5.38
C LYS A 127 16.32 19.75 6.01
N GLU A 128 15.39 18.82 6.14
CA GLU A 128 15.62 17.47 6.65
C GLU A 128 16.50 16.67 5.68
N TRP A 129 16.28 16.81 4.37
CA TRP A 129 17.12 16.21 3.34
C TRP A 129 18.54 16.77 3.35
N GLN A 130 18.70 18.09 3.48
CA GLN A 130 20.00 18.76 3.52
C GLN A 130 20.84 18.36 4.75
N LYS A 131 20.20 17.94 5.84
CA LYS A 131 20.87 17.48 7.08
C LYS A 131 21.34 16.04 7.04
N ILE A 132 20.98 15.28 5.99
CA ILE A 132 21.41 13.90 5.88
C ILE A 132 22.93 13.86 5.62
N ASN A 133 23.65 13.31 6.59
CA ASN A 133 25.08 13.03 6.40
C ASN A 133 25.24 11.86 5.45
N THR A 134 25.83 12.11 4.30
CA THR A 134 26.18 11.06 3.35
C THR A 134 27.63 10.64 3.57
N SER A 135 27.88 9.33 3.57
CA SER A 135 29.26 8.82 3.54
C SER A 135 29.89 9.16 2.20
N THR A 136 31.10 9.69 2.24
CA THR A 136 31.91 9.91 1.04
C THR A 136 32.70 8.63 0.75
N GLY A 137 32.58 8.06 -0.45
CA GLY A 137 33.28 6.86 -0.87
C GLY A 137 32.55 6.13 -2.00
N ASP A 138 33.27 5.24 -2.69
CA ASP A 138 32.72 4.47 -3.82
C ASP A 138 31.80 3.32 -3.38
N LEU A 139 31.86 2.94 -2.12
CA LEU A 139 31.09 1.83 -1.57
C LEU A 139 30.12 2.32 -0.50
N TYR A 140 28.89 1.79 -0.54
CA TYR A 140 27.90 2.03 0.50
C TYR A 140 28.29 1.32 1.80
N ASN A 141 28.24 2.05 2.92
CA ASN A 141 28.50 1.49 4.24
C ASN A 141 27.22 0.86 4.81
N TRP A 142 27.08 -0.45 4.69
CA TRP A 142 25.92 -1.20 5.15
C TRP A 142 25.84 -1.24 6.67
N ASN A 143 24.67 -0.84 7.21
CA ASN A 143 24.37 -1.01 8.62
C ASN A 143 23.57 -2.31 8.83
N SER A 144 24.21 -3.32 9.39
CA SER A 144 23.60 -4.64 9.64
C SER A 144 22.43 -4.61 10.65
N SER A 145 22.35 -3.58 11.49
CA SER A 145 21.24 -3.40 12.43
C SER A 145 20.02 -2.69 11.82
N SER A 146 20.17 -2.12 10.62
CA SER A 146 19.06 -1.44 9.95
C SER A 146 17.94 -2.43 9.62
N THR A 147 16.70 -2.07 9.92
CA THR A 147 15.51 -2.83 9.51
C THR A 147 14.82 -2.25 8.27
N TYR A 148 15.39 -1.16 7.71
CA TYR A 148 14.89 -0.52 6.48
C TYR A 148 15.72 -0.83 5.25
N VAL A 149 17.05 -0.89 5.40
CA VAL A 149 17.98 -1.14 4.29
C VAL A 149 18.97 -2.24 4.72
N GLN A 150 18.96 -3.34 3.98
CA GLN A 150 19.84 -4.48 4.22
C GLN A 150 20.68 -4.77 2.96
N LYS A 151 21.92 -5.22 3.14
CA LYS A 151 22.73 -5.69 2.03
C LYS A 151 22.03 -6.88 1.36
N PRO A 152 21.68 -6.81 0.08
CA PRO A 152 21.03 -7.93 -0.60
C PRO A 152 22.03 -9.07 -0.86
N PRO A 153 21.60 -10.35 -0.76
CA PRO A 153 22.49 -11.50 -0.90
C PRO A 153 22.71 -11.93 -2.36
N PHE A 154 22.21 -11.17 -3.34
CA PHE A 154 22.15 -11.61 -4.73
C PHE A 154 23.51 -11.90 -5.37
N PHE A 155 24.58 -11.36 -4.82
CA PHE A 155 25.94 -11.51 -5.34
C PHE A 155 26.86 -12.32 -4.41
N ASP A 156 26.38 -12.80 -3.26
CA ASP A 156 27.22 -13.41 -2.24
C ASP A 156 27.84 -14.77 -2.66
N ASN A 157 27.22 -15.45 -3.63
CA ASN A 157 27.66 -16.77 -4.09
C ASN A 157 27.84 -16.86 -5.62
N GLN A 158 28.19 -15.74 -6.26
CA GLN A 158 28.52 -15.77 -7.69
C GLN A 158 29.91 -16.39 -7.89
N SER A 159 29.93 -17.60 -8.44
CA SER A 159 31.15 -18.17 -9.03
C SER A 159 31.26 -17.71 -10.49
N ASN A 160 32.49 -17.40 -10.92
CA ASN A 160 32.76 -17.10 -12.33
C ASN A 160 32.76 -18.37 -13.21
N ASP A 161 32.44 -19.52 -12.65
CA ASP A 161 32.34 -20.75 -13.40
C ASP A 161 31.06 -20.76 -14.22
N ASP A 162 31.18 -21.03 -15.51
CA ASP A 162 30.04 -21.31 -16.39
C ASP A 162 29.31 -22.54 -15.86
N LYS A 163 28.21 -22.29 -15.15
CA LYS A 163 27.37 -23.37 -14.64
C LYS A 163 26.58 -23.95 -15.82
N GLU A 164 26.87 -25.20 -16.17
CA GLU A 164 26.04 -25.94 -17.11
C GLU A 164 24.58 -25.94 -16.62
N PHE A 165 23.65 -25.69 -17.53
CA PHE A 165 22.22 -25.80 -17.24
C PHE A 165 21.88 -27.26 -16.95
N LYS A 166 21.51 -27.54 -15.72
CA LYS A 166 21.03 -28.88 -15.34
C LYS A 166 19.50 -28.92 -15.45
N PRO A 167 18.90 -30.04 -15.88
CA PRO A 167 17.47 -30.19 -15.86
C PRO A 167 16.92 -30.04 -14.43
N ILE A 168 15.73 -29.43 -14.31
CA ILE A 168 15.03 -29.34 -13.04
C ILE A 168 14.29 -30.64 -12.80
N GLU A 169 14.68 -31.41 -11.79
CA GLU A 169 14.09 -32.70 -11.45
C GLU A 169 13.39 -32.61 -10.08
N ASN A 170 12.27 -33.33 -9.93
CA ASN A 170 11.53 -33.46 -8.68
C ASN A 170 11.01 -32.13 -8.06
N ALA A 171 10.90 -31.09 -8.86
CA ALA A 171 10.37 -29.82 -8.41
C ALA A 171 8.87 -29.91 -8.08
N ARG A 172 8.44 -29.24 -7.02
CA ARG A 172 7.04 -29.15 -6.61
C ARG A 172 6.51 -27.75 -6.86
N PRO A 173 5.27 -27.59 -7.35
CA PRO A 173 4.69 -26.28 -7.53
C PRO A 173 4.45 -25.63 -6.16
N LEU A 174 5.00 -24.43 -5.96
CA LEU A 174 4.72 -23.63 -4.77
C LEU A 174 3.37 -22.91 -4.89
N LEU A 175 3.03 -22.46 -6.09
CA LEU A 175 1.80 -21.75 -6.40
C LEU A 175 1.30 -22.15 -7.79
N LEU A 176 -0.03 -22.29 -7.90
CA LEU A 176 -0.73 -22.40 -9.18
C LEU A 176 -1.75 -21.25 -9.24
N LEU A 177 -1.45 -20.22 -10.03
CA LEU A 177 -2.25 -19.00 -10.11
C LEU A 177 -3.01 -18.95 -11.44
N GLY A 178 -4.19 -18.33 -11.42
CA GLY A 178 -5.00 -18.10 -12.61
C GLY A 178 -4.57 -16.83 -13.36
N ASN A 179 -5.49 -16.28 -14.14
CA ASN A 179 -5.31 -15.06 -14.91
C ASN A 179 -5.31 -13.81 -14.01
N SER A 180 -4.92 -12.68 -14.59
CA SER A 180 -4.97 -11.35 -13.95
C SER A 180 -4.03 -11.19 -12.74
N VAL A 181 -2.95 -11.95 -12.67
CA VAL A 181 -1.89 -11.76 -11.68
C VAL A 181 -1.01 -10.58 -12.11
N THR A 182 -0.83 -9.62 -11.20
CA THR A 182 0.01 -8.44 -11.42
C THR A 182 1.21 -8.43 -10.49
N THR A 183 2.12 -7.49 -10.68
CA THR A 183 3.27 -7.29 -9.79
C THR A 183 2.87 -7.07 -8.33
N ASP A 184 1.67 -6.54 -8.07
CA ASP A 184 1.15 -6.32 -6.70
C ASP A 184 0.77 -7.61 -5.99
N HIS A 185 0.45 -8.65 -6.73
CA HIS A 185 0.22 -9.98 -6.18
C HIS A 185 1.54 -10.64 -5.78
N ILE A 186 2.62 -10.35 -6.50
CA ILE A 186 3.95 -10.93 -6.28
C ILE A 186 4.68 -10.17 -5.17
N SER A 187 4.79 -8.83 -5.29
CA SER A 187 5.55 -7.99 -4.37
C SER A 187 4.61 -7.03 -3.64
N PRO A 188 4.37 -7.23 -2.33
CA PRO A 188 3.42 -6.42 -1.59
C PRO A 188 3.95 -5.00 -1.36
N ALA A 189 3.01 -4.06 -1.22
CA ALA A 189 3.31 -2.67 -0.86
C ALA A 189 2.54 -2.19 0.39
N GLY A 190 1.49 -2.92 0.79
CA GLY A 190 0.59 -2.57 1.88
C GLY A 190 1.15 -2.78 3.28
N ALA A 191 0.27 -2.66 4.27
CA ALA A 191 0.61 -2.83 5.68
C ALA A 191 1.10 -4.25 6.00
N ILE A 192 2.04 -4.34 6.94
CA ILE A 192 2.59 -5.61 7.43
C ILE A 192 1.75 -6.07 8.63
N LYS A 193 1.15 -7.25 8.52
CA LYS A 193 0.36 -7.85 9.61
C LYS A 193 1.27 -8.46 10.67
N VAL A 194 0.85 -8.38 11.94
CA VAL A 194 1.62 -8.92 13.08
C VAL A 194 1.81 -10.43 12.99
N ASP A 195 0.75 -11.13 12.59
CA ASP A 195 0.69 -12.59 12.45
C ASP A 195 1.24 -13.12 11.12
N SER A 196 1.98 -12.27 10.38
CA SER A 196 2.63 -12.66 9.13
C SER A 196 4.10 -13.03 9.35
N PRO A 197 4.75 -13.77 8.42
CA PRO A 197 6.19 -14.03 8.49
C PRO A 197 7.04 -12.76 8.62
N ALA A 198 6.64 -11.67 7.95
CA ALA A 198 7.33 -10.37 8.08
C ALA A 198 7.06 -9.71 9.45
N GLY A 199 5.85 -9.86 10.00
CA GLY A 199 5.52 -9.41 11.35
C GLY A 199 6.36 -10.13 12.40
N ASN A 200 6.46 -11.45 12.32
CA ASN A 200 7.30 -12.26 13.20
C ASN A 200 8.77 -11.83 13.14
N TYR A 201 9.29 -11.59 11.94
CA TYR A 201 10.65 -11.07 11.74
C TYR A 201 10.89 -9.75 12.50
N PHE A 202 9.90 -8.86 12.56
CA PHE A 202 10.01 -7.62 13.32
C PHE A 202 9.88 -7.82 14.82
N MET A 203 8.94 -8.67 15.25
CA MET A 203 8.77 -8.98 16.67
C MET A 203 10.04 -9.61 17.27
N GLU A 204 10.70 -10.52 16.56
CA GLU A 204 11.99 -11.11 16.93
C GLU A 204 13.09 -10.05 17.09
N ARG A 205 13.01 -8.94 16.34
CA ARG A 205 13.91 -7.79 16.43
C ARG A 205 13.45 -6.69 17.37
N GLN A 206 12.43 -6.98 18.18
CA GLN A 206 11.87 -6.05 19.18
C GLN A 206 11.32 -4.74 18.56
N ILE A 207 10.92 -4.78 17.27
CA ILE A 207 10.22 -3.67 16.62
C ILE A 207 8.77 -3.72 17.03
N ARG A 208 8.24 -2.60 17.52
CA ARG A 208 6.82 -2.51 17.91
C ARG A 208 5.91 -2.54 16.69
N GLN A 209 4.71 -3.06 16.84
CA GLN A 209 3.71 -3.12 15.77
C GLN A 209 3.46 -1.76 15.10
N ASN A 210 3.39 -0.70 15.89
CA ASN A 210 3.19 0.67 15.37
C ASN A 210 4.35 1.16 14.49
N ASP A 211 5.53 0.54 14.61
CA ASP A 211 6.75 0.89 13.89
C ASP A 211 7.01 -0.04 12.69
N PHE A 212 6.13 -1.01 12.42
CA PHE A 212 6.28 -1.95 11.29
C PHE A 212 6.29 -1.22 9.96
N ASN A 213 5.43 -0.19 9.84
CA ASN A 213 5.21 0.53 8.59
C ASN A 213 4.63 -0.42 7.51
N SER A 214 4.94 -0.17 6.24
CA SER A 214 4.46 -0.96 5.12
C SER A 214 5.60 -1.69 4.40
N TYR A 215 5.26 -2.73 3.62
CA TYR A 215 6.21 -3.37 2.72
C TYR A 215 6.86 -2.36 1.76
N GLY A 216 6.09 -1.39 1.26
CA GLY A 216 6.61 -0.32 0.41
C GLY A 216 7.69 0.52 1.09
N ALA A 217 7.52 0.85 2.36
CA ALA A 217 8.52 1.59 3.15
C ALA A 217 9.76 0.73 3.50
N ARG A 218 9.60 -0.59 3.57
CA ARG A 218 10.65 -1.57 3.90
C ARG A 218 11.29 -2.23 2.67
N ARG A 219 10.99 -1.76 1.46
CA ARG A 219 11.44 -2.37 0.20
C ARG A 219 12.96 -2.51 0.06
N GLY A 220 13.74 -1.73 0.78
CA GLY A 220 15.20 -1.84 0.85
C GLY A 220 15.70 -2.98 1.76
N ASN A 221 14.80 -3.70 2.42
CA ASN A 221 15.12 -4.86 3.26
C ASN A 221 14.60 -6.15 2.60
N HIS A 222 15.51 -6.90 1.99
CA HIS A 222 15.17 -8.14 1.29
C HIS A 222 14.57 -9.20 2.22
N GLU A 223 14.95 -9.22 3.50
CA GLU A 223 14.41 -10.13 4.49
C GLU A 223 12.91 -9.91 4.74
N VAL A 224 12.48 -8.65 4.75
CA VAL A 224 11.07 -8.29 4.85
C VAL A 224 10.34 -8.62 3.56
N MET A 225 10.95 -8.27 2.41
CA MET A 225 10.29 -8.44 1.11
C MET A 225 10.10 -9.91 0.75
N VAL A 226 11.06 -10.78 1.01
CA VAL A 226 10.92 -12.22 0.74
C VAL A 226 9.81 -12.84 1.58
N ARG A 227 9.63 -12.40 2.82
CA ARG A 227 8.57 -12.84 3.71
C ARG A 227 7.19 -12.36 3.29
N GLY A 228 7.14 -11.27 2.52
CA GLY A 228 5.91 -10.71 1.95
C GLY A 228 5.63 -11.13 0.51
N THR A 229 6.57 -11.83 -0.14
CA THR A 229 6.37 -12.29 -1.52
C THR A 229 5.16 -13.22 -1.58
N PHE A 230 4.23 -12.92 -2.50
CA PHE A 230 2.93 -13.58 -2.65
C PHE A 230 2.01 -13.50 -1.41
N ALA A 231 2.24 -12.55 -0.48
CA ALA A 231 1.38 -12.37 0.70
C ALA A 231 0.15 -11.48 0.43
N ASN A 232 -0.16 -11.18 -0.82
CA ASN A 232 -1.34 -10.38 -1.19
C ASN A 232 -2.62 -11.08 -0.74
N ILE A 233 -3.53 -10.33 -0.11
CA ILE A 233 -4.78 -10.84 0.45
C ILE A 233 -5.78 -11.34 -0.58
N ARG A 234 -5.60 -11.01 -1.87
CA ARG A 234 -6.47 -11.36 -2.99
C ARG A 234 -5.96 -12.53 -3.83
N ILE A 235 -4.79 -13.07 -3.51
CA ILE A 235 -4.27 -14.23 -4.21
C ILE A 235 -5.19 -15.43 -3.99
N LYS A 236 -5.47 -16.15 -5.09
CA LYS A 236 -6.16 -17.43 -5.08
C LYS A 236 -5.22 -18.49 -5.64
N ASN A 237 -4.63 -19.26 -4.74
CA ASN A 237 -3.79 -20.39 -5.11
C ASN A 237 -4.68 -21.60 -5.42
N GLN A 238 -4.69 -22.04 -6.67
CA GLN A 238 -5.52 -23.18 -7.13
C GLN A 238 -5.14 -24.52 -6.50
N LEU A 239 -3.99 -24.61 -5.83
CA LEU A 239 -3.63 -25.76 -5.01
C LEU A 239 -4.48 -25.86 -3.73
N LEU A 240 -5.16 -24.78 -3.35
CA LEU A 240 -6.02 -24.69 -2.17
C LEU A 240 -7.44 -24.30 -2.59
N SER A 241 -8.41 -25.19 -2.38
CA SER A 241 -9.81 -24.90 -2.69
C SER A 241 -10.38 -23.86 -1.72
N ASN A 242 -11.03 -22.82 -2.26
CA ASN A 242 -11.73 -21.77 -1.49
C ASN A 242 -10.88 -21.01 -0.45
N VAL A 243 -9.57 -20.91 -0.69
CA VAL A 243 -8.67 -20.11 0.14
C VAL A 243 -8.21 -18.88 -0.62
N GLU A 244 -8.39 -17.72 -0.03
CA GLU A 244 -7.89 -16.44 -0.52
C GLU A 244 -6.78 -15.94 0.41
N GLY A 245 -5.74 -15.30 -0.17
CA GLY A 245 -4.57 -14.81 0.56
C GLY A 245 -3.29 -15.58 0.24
N GLY A 246 -2.19 -15.15 0.83
CA GLY A 246 -0.84 -15.64 0.57
C GLY A 246 -0.53 -17.00 1.21
N TYR A 247 -1.31 -18.01 0.87
CA TYR A 247 -1.17 -19.37 1.40
C TYR A 247 -0.79 -20.37 0.33
N SER A 248 -0.07 -21.41 0.75
CA SER A 248 0.24 -22.59 -0.04
C SER A 248 0.10 -23.85 0.79
N ILE A 249 0.39 -24.99 0.17
CA ILE A 249 0.31 -26.32 0.77
C ILE A 249 1.69 -26.97 0.76
N LEU A 250 2.11 -27.48 1.90
CA LEU A 250 3.32 -28.28 2.03
C LEU A 250 3.00 -29.74 1.77
N GLU A 251 3.59 -30.31 0.75
CA GLU A 251 3.50 -31.76 0.46
C GLU A 251 4.63 -32.53 1.17
N PRO A 252 4.43 -33.78 1.59
CA PRO A 252 3.23 -34.65 1.35
C PRO A 252 2.11 -34.46 2.38
N ASP A 253 2.34 -33.75 3.48
CA ASP A 253 1.42 -33.68 4.63
C ASP A 253 0.18 -32.83 4.37
N LYS A 254 0.10 -32.18 3.21
CA LYS A 254 -0.97 -31.26 2.81
C LYS A 254 -1.24 -30.17 3.84
N LYS A 255 -0.20 -29.72 4.54
CA LYS A 255 -0.29 -28.70 5.57
C LYS A 255 -0.40 -27.32 4.92
N LYS A 256 -1.47 -26.58 5.20
CA LYS A 256 -1.64 -25.19 4.78
C LYS A 256 -0.75 -24.27 5.62
N MET A 257 0.09 -23.48 4.96
CA MET A 257 0.98 -22.50 5.59
C MET A 257 1.07 -21.24 4.72
N SER A 258 1.77 -20.21 5.19
CA SER A 258 2.11 -19.07 4.32
C SER A 258 3.01 -19.53 3.16
N VAL A 259 2.95 -18.82 2.04
CA VAL A 259 3.82 -19.15 0.88
C VAL A 259 5.29 -19.13 1.28
N TYR A 260 5.69 -18.16 2.10
CA TYR A 260 7.05 -18.06 2.61
C TYR A 260 7.45 -19.29 3.43
N ASP A 261 6.60 -19.72 4.37
CA ASP A 261 6.93 -20.85 5.24
C ASP A 261 7.04 -22.14 4.45
N VAL A 262 6.14 -22.37 3.47
CA VAL A 262 6.23 -23.54 2.58
C VAL A 262 7.53 -23.51 1.76
N ALA A 263 7.90 -22.35 1.23
CA ALA A 263 9.16 -22.19 0.49
C ALA A 263 10.37 -22.50 1.37
N MET A 264 10.37 -22.06 2.64
CA MET A 264 11.45 -22.34 3.58
C MET A 264 11.53 -23.83 3.97
N GLU A 265 10.39 -24.53 4.06
CA GLU A 265 10.40 -25.99 4.29
C GLU A 265 10.95 -26.74 3.07
N TYR A 266 10.60 -26.34 1.85
CA TYR A 266 11.18 -26.95 0.64
C TYR A 266 12.66 -26.64 0.40
N ALA A 267 13.19 -25.59 1.02
CA ALA A 267 14.60 -25.22 0.92
C ALA A 267 15.53 -26.00 1.90
N LYS A 268 14.95 -26.73 2.87
CA LYS A 268 15.68 -27.63 3.79
C LYS A 268 16.07 -28.93 3.09
#